data_50f39fcc299c6e6b756f464911e73c96
#
_entry.id   50f39fcc299c6e6b756f464911e73c96
#
_cell.length_a   1.000
_cell.length_b   1.000
_cell.length_c   1.000
_cell.angle_alpha   90.00
_cell.angle_beta   90.00
_cell.angle_gamma   90.00
#
_symmetry.space_group_name_H-M   'P 1'
#
loop_
_entity.id
_entity.type
_entity.pdbx_description
1 polymer ?
#
loop_
_entity_poly.entity_id
_entity_poly.type
_entity_poly.pdbx_seq_one_letter_code
_entity_poly.pdbx_strand_id
1 'polypeptide(L)'
;LKAGGVVISSICDVDSEHLEKSAAELEQLQGTRPKTFKLYQDMLDNSDLDAVIIASPPHWHALHLLAALDRKLHVYCEKPLAYDIRECQALFKAVQERACIVQIGFQRRQHASFQQVRDFIKGGEAGDIIQVDAQIHYRAGTKDPTPKDPPPSLDWNLWCGPAPLIPYSEQVGHFNWRLEKTTGHGHLVDWGIHLVDATRMILDLATPHKVTAAGGIYKLKGIITTPDTLTAHFEFAEGPLVWRHRLWGAEEYTPEVNNGVFFFGTK
;
A
#
# COMPACT_ATOMS: atom_id res chain seq x y z
N LEU A 1 -1.94 -18.65 7.93
CA LEU A 1 -2.22 -19.83 8.77
C LEU A 1 -3.26 -20.78 8.15
N LYS A 2 -4.33 -20.26 7.52
CA LYS A 2 -5.36 -21.10 6.87
C LYS A 2 -4.84 -21.98 5.71
N ALA A 3 -3.74 -21.56 5.08
CA ALA A 3 -3.11 -22.31 3.97
C ALA A 3 -2.38 -23.58 4.45
N GLY A 4 -2.12 -23.73 5.75
CA GLY A 4 -1.33 -24.81 6.33
C GLY A 4 0.17 -24.71 6.08
N GLY A 5 0.99 -25.38 6.88
CA GLY A 5 2.44 -25.45 6.69
C GLY A 5 3.22 -24.17 7.02
N VAL A 6 2.58 -23.16 7.59
CA VAL A 6 3.21 -21.88 7.99
C VAL A 6 3.03 -21.69 9.51
N VAL A 7 4.12 -21.32 10.17
CA VAL A 7 4.13 -20.92 11.59
C VAL A 7 4.70 -19.51 11.68
N ILE A 8 3.99 -18.62 12.37
CA ILE A 8 4.50 -17.28 12.69
C ILE A 8 5.37 -17.41 13.96
N SER A 9 6.66 -17.57 13.76
CA SER A 9 7.62 -17.78 14.85
C SER A 9 7.99 -16.50 15.59
N SER A 10 7.91 -15.35 14.93
CA SER A 10 8.29 -14.05 15.48
C SER A 10 7.44 -12.93 14.92
N ILE A 11 7.19 -11.90 15.72
CA ILE A 11 6.53 -10.66 15.32
C ILE A 11 7.26 -9.45 15.88
N CYS A 12 7.17 -8.32 15.16
CA CYS A 12 7.80 -7.07 15.54
C CYS A 12 6.84 -5.90 15.35
N ASP A 13 6.70 -5.06 16.35
CA ASP A 13 5.96 -3.80 16.29
C ASP A 13 6.55 -2.79 17.28
N VAL A 14 6.48 -1.50 16.94
CA VAL A 14 6.92 -0.39 17.80
C VAL A 14 5.83 0.05 18.80
N ASP A 15 4.60 -0.50 18.67
CA ASP A 15 3.52 -0.37 19.63
C ASP A 15 3.37 -1.65 20.45
N SER A 16 3.70 -1.55 21.74
CA SER A 16 3.70 -2.72 22.65
C SER A 16 2.31 -3.32 22.89
N GLU A 17 1.23 -2.53 22.82
CA GLU A 17 -0.14 -3.04 22.94
C GLU A 17 -0.54 -3.84 21.70
N HIS A 18 -0.23 -3.33 20.51
CA HIS A 18 -0.45 -4.05 19.25
C HIS A 18 0.35 -5.34 19.20
N LEU A 19 1.61 -5.28 19.62
CA LEU A 19 2.51 -6.43 19.67
C LEU A 19 1.97 -7.54 20.58
N GLU A 20 1.57 -7.18 21.80
CA GLU A 20 1.04 -8.13 22.78
C GLU A 20 -0.30 -8.74 22.33
N LYS A 21 -1.21 -7.92 21.81
CA LYS A 21 -2.49 -8.38 21.27
C LYS A 21 -2.29 -9.37 20.13
N SER A 22 -1.41 -9.04 19.17
CA SER A 22 -1.11 -9.91 18.03
C SER A 22 -0.44 -11.22 18.46
N ALA A 23 0.45 -11.17 19.47
CA ALA A 23 1.07 -12.36 20.01
C ALA A 23 0.05 -13.33 20.65
N ALA A 24 -0.90 -12.78 21.42
CA ALA A 24 -1.96 -13.56 22.04
C ALA A 24 -2.93 -14.17 21.00
N GLU A 25 -3.31 -13.41 19.97
CA GLU A 25 -4.15 -13.90 18.88
C GLU A 25 -3.46 -15.05 18.10
N LEU A 26 -2.16 -14.90 17.80
CA LEU A 26 -1.39 -15.91 17.10
C LEU A 26 -1.22 -17.18 17.95
N GLU A 27 -0.98 -17.03 19.25
CA GLU A 27 -0.91 -18.17 20.18
C GLU A 27 -2.21 -19.00 20.18
N GLN A 28 -3.36 -18.32 20.19
CA GLN A 28 -4.67 -19.00 20.09
C GLN A 28 -4.87 -19.71 18.74
N LEU A 29 -4.37 -19.11 17.64
CA LEU A 29 -4.56 -19.65 16.29
C LEU A 29 -3.64 -20.82 15.94
N GLN A 30 -2.41 -20.81 16.45
CA GLN A 30 -1.38 -21.80 16.08
C GLN A 30 -0.90 -22.69 17.23
N GLY A 31 -1.37 -22.44 18.46
CA GLY A 31 -1.03 -23.24 19.66
C GLY A 31 0.36 -22.93 20.25
N THR A 32 1.11 -22.01 19.66
CA THR A 32 2.43 -21.58 20.13
C THR A 32 2.54 -20.07 20.07
N ARG A 33 3.10 -19.46 21.14
CA ARG A 33 3.30 -18.02 21.19
C ARG A 33 4.53 -17.62 20.36
N PRO A 34 4.42 -16.63 19.44
CA PRO A 34 5.58 -16.11 18.72
C PRO A 34 6.51 -15.34 19.66
N LYS A 35 7.80 -15.28 19.32
CA LYS A 35 8.73 -14.33 19.94
C LYS A 35 8.32 -12.92 19.57
N THR A 36 8.47 -11.97 20.49
CA THR A 36 8.10 -10.57 20.29
C THR A 36 9.32 -9.65 20.30
N PHE A 37 9.36 -8.70 19.39
CA PHE A 37 10.46 -7.76 19.25
C PHE A 37 9.94 -6.35 19.02
N LYS A 38 10.63 -5.35 19.55
CA LYS A 38 10.36 -3.94 19.26
C LYS A 38 11.13 -3.46 18.02
N LEU A 39 12.36 -3.96 17.84
CA LEU A 39 13.23 -3.60 16.72
C LEU A 39 13.27 -4.76 15.71
N TYR A 40 13.04 -4.44 14.43
CA TYR A 40 13.07 -5.46 13.38
C TYR A 40 14.47 -6.09 13.21
N GLN A 41 15.54 -5.33 13.45
CA GLN A 41 16.91 -5.84 13.45
C GLN A 41 17.08 -6.97 14.46
N ASP A 42 16.61 -6.74 15.71
CA ASP A 42 16.70 -7.75 16.76
C ASP A 42 15.89 -9.00 16.39
N MET A 43 14.71 -8.83 15.78
CA MET A 43 13.92 -9.96 15.28
C MET A 43 14.70 -10.75 14.22
N LEU A 44 15.28 -10.07 13.25
CA LEU A 44 16.00 -10.71 12.15
C LEU A 44 17.28 -11.41 12.62
N ASP A 45 17.93 -10.90 13.67
CA ASP A 45 19.19 -11.45 14.21
C ASP A 45 18.98 -12.58 15.22
N ASN A 46 17.82 -12.62 15.89
CA ASN A 46 17.52 -13.56 16.99
C ASN A 46 16.42 -14.57 16.67
N SER A 47 16.02 -14.68 15.40
CA SER A 47 14.99 -15.61 14.97
C SER A 47 15.49 -16.48 13.82
N ASP A 48 15.08 -17.74 13.84
CA ASP A 48 15.22 -18.65 12.71
C ASP A 48 14.01 -18.46 11.78
N LEU A 49 14.23 -17.84 10.62
CA LEU A 49 13.19 -17.42 9.70
C LEU A 49 13.50 -17.91 8.28
N ASP A 50 12.49 -18.41 7.59
CA ASP A 50 12.55 -18.69 6.15
C ASP A 50 12.11 -17.48 5.32
N ALA A 51 11.13 -16.73 5.85
CA ALA A 51 10.53 -15.60 5.18
C ALA A 51 10.01 -14.55 6.17
N VAL A 52 9.77 -13.33 5.66
CA VAL A 52 9.14 -12.25 6.42
C VAL A 52 7.95 -11.66 5.67
N ILE A 53 6.95 -11.22 6.43
CA ILE A 53 5.85 -10.40 5.94
C ILE A 53 6.07 -8.98 6.44
N ILE A 54 6.16 -8.01 5.53
CA ILE A 54 6.31 -6.59 5.83
C ILE A 54 4.97 -5.91 5.62
N ALA A 55 4.37 -5.41 6.71
CA ALA A 55 3.08 -4.72 6.73
C ALA A 55 3.16 -3.38 7.48
N SER A 56 4.36 -2.85 7.65
CA SER A 56 4.61 -1.52 8.20
C SER A 56 4.12 -0.42 7.26
N PRO A 57 4.08 0.87 7.67
CA PRO A 57 3.84 1.96 6.74
C PRO A 57 4.93 2.07 5.65
N PRO A 58 4.60 2.62 4.47
CA PRO A 58 5.47 2.58 3.27
C PRO A 58 6.86 3.19 3.46
N HIS A 59 7.00 4.18 4.33
CA HIS A 59 8.29 4.82 4.61
C HIS A 59 9.31 3.88 5.29
N TRP A 60 8.85 2.74 5.80
CA TRP A 60 9.68 1.69 6.37
C TRP A 60 9.97 0.53 5.40
N HIS A 61 9.18 0.36 4.33
CA HIS A 61 9.23 -0.82 3.48
C HIS A 61 10.62 -1.08 2.93
N ALA A 62 11.30 -0.06 2.40
CA ALA A 62 12.61 -0.22 1.77
C ALA A 62 13.66 -0.74 2.76
N LEU A 63 13.73 -0.16 3.96
CA LEU A 63 14.70 -0.59 4.98
C LEU A 63 14.43 -2.01 5.47
N HIS A 64 13.17 -2.34 5.73
CA HIS A 64 12.79 -3.69 6.18
C HIS A 64 13.09 -4.74 5.10
N LEU A 65 12.75 -4.44 3.83
CA LEU A 65 12.97 -5.37 2.73
C LEU A 65 14.45 -5.59 2.47
N LEU A 66 15.27 -4.54 2.42
CA LEU A 66 16.73 -4.67 2.27
C LEU A 66 17.34 -5.50 3.39
N ALA A 67 16.97 -5.23 4.65
CA ALA A 67 17.48 -5.97 5.80
C ALA A 67 17.12 -7.47 5.75
N ALA A 68 15.92 -7.81 5.26
CA ALA A 68 15.51 -9.19 5.05
C ALA A 68 16.31 -9.87 3.93
N LEU A 69 16.51 -9.17 2.79
CA LEU A 69 17.30 -9.65 1.67
C LEU A 69 18.77 -9.90 2.04
N ASP A 70 19.36 -9.04 2.89
CA ASP A 70 20.75 -9.21 3.37
C ASP A 70 20.90 -10.48 4.22
N ARG A 71 19.81 -10.97 4.81
CA ARG A 71 19.75 -12.24 5.55
C ARG A 71 19.24 -13.41 4.71
N LYS A 72 19.09 -13.20 3.40
CA LYS A 72 18.63 -14.20 2.42
C LYS A 72 17.22 -14.74 2.70
N LEU A 73 16.37 -13.94 3.32
CA LEU A 73 14.98 -14.28 3.61
C LEU A 73 14.10 -14.02 2.38
N HIS A 74 13.08 -14.86 2.19
CA HIS A 74 12.00 -14.57 1.26
C HIS A 74 11.11 -13.47 1.85
N VAL A 75 10.48 -12.66 1.01
CA VAL A 75 9.72 -11.49 1.47
C VAL A 75 8.35 -11.41 0.80
N TYR A 76 7.30 -11.30 1.60
CA TYR A 76 6.03 -10.70 1.18
C TYR A 76 5.98 -9.27 1.74
N CYS A 77 5.90 -8.27 0.87
CA CYS A 77 5.81 -6.87 1.28
C CYS A 77 4.48 -6.28 0.84
N GLU A 78 3.77 -5.62 1.75
CA GLU A 78 2.57 -4.88 1.39
C GLU A 78 2.87 -3.75 0.40
N LYS A 79 1.84 -3.37 -0.35
CA LYS A 79 1.89 -2.23 -1.28
C LYS A 79 1.86 -0.88 -0.51
N PRO A 80 2.45 0.17 -1.06
CA PRO A 80 3.35 0.23 -2.21
C PRO A 80 4.71 -0.41 -1.90
N LEU A 81 5.48 -0.75 -2.91
CA LEU A 81 6.79 -1.37 -2.73
C LEU A 81 7.71 -0.56 -1.81
N ALA A 82 7.70 0.75 -1.96
CA ALA A 82 8.51 1.67 -1.18
C ALA A 82 7.90 3.07 -1.15
N TYR A 83 8.53 4.00 -0.42
CA TYR A 83 8.05 5.35 -0.28
C TYR A 83 8.26 6.19 -1.56
N ASP A 84 9.39 6.06 -2.24
CA ASP A 84 9.70 6.81 -3.45
C ASP A 84 10.33 5.96 -4.57
N ILE A 85 10.53 6.59 -5.74
CA ILE A 85 11.06 5.90 -6.92
C ILE A 85 12.53 5.48 -6.76
N ARG A 86 13.33 6.18 -5.98
CA ARG A 86 14.74 5.85 -5.75
C ARG A 86 14.86 4.61 -4.89
N GLU A 87 14.02 4.53 -3.85
CA GLU A 87 13.90 3.30 -3.04
C GLU A 87 13.45 2.13 -3.90
N CYS A 88 12.42 2.32 -4.76
CA CYS A 88 11.97 1.28 -5.68
C CYS A 88 13.09 0.79 -6.60
N GLN A 89 13.91 1.69 -7.15
CA GLN A 89 15.05 1.34 -8.02
C GLN A 89 16.13 0.56 -7.25
N ALA A 90 16.43 0.98 -6.02
CA ALA A 90 17.39 0.28 -5.15
C ALA A 90 16.92 -1.12 -4.80
N LEU A 91 15.64 -1.27 -4.44
CA LEU A 91 15.03 -2.56 -4.14
C LEU A 91 15.00 -3.48 -5.35
N PHE A 92 14.62 -2.95 -6.53
CA PHE A 92 14.62 -3.73 -7.76
C PHE A 92 16.01 -4.33 -8.07
N LYS A 93 17.06 -3.51 -7.97
CA LYS A 93 18.45 -3.96 -8.13
C LYS A 93 18.79 -5.00 -7.06
N ALA A 94 18.49 -4.73 -5.79
CA ALA A 94 18.82 -5.64 -4.70
C ALA A 94 18.16 -7.01 -4.86
N VAL A 95 16.93 -7.08 -5.35
CA VAL A 95 16.21 -8.34 -5.60
C VAL A 95 16.85 -9.12 -6.73
N GLN A 96 17.27 -8.45 -7.81
CA GLN A 96 17.94 -9.13 -8.94
C GLN A 96 19.31 -9.73 -8.58
N GLU A 97 20.00 -9.11 -7.64
CA GLU A 97 21.33 -9.56 -7.19
C GLU A 97 21.27 -10.70 -6.16
N ARG A 98 20.10 -11.05 -5.65
CA ARG A 98 19.92 -12.03 -4.57
C ARG A 98 18.94 -13.13 -4.96
N ALA A 99 19.22 -14.36 -4.56
CA ALA A 99 18.39 -15.53 -4.84
C ALA A 99 17.21 -15.64 -3.85
N CYS A 100 16.46 -14.52 -3.66
CA CYS A 100 15.30 -14.47 -2.78
C CYS A 100 14.02 -14.27 -3.60
N ILE A 101 12.94 -14.86 -3.14
CA ILE A 101 11.61 -14.61 -3.71
C ILE A 101 11.01 -13.39 -2.99
N VAL A 102 10.63 -12.38 -3.76
CA VAL A 102 9.96 -11.19 -3.25
C VAL A 102 8.61 -11.04 -3.94
N GLN A 103 7.55 -11.02 -3.16
CA GLN A 103 6.18 -10.80 -3.62
C GLN A 103 5.65 -9.50 -3.04
N ILE A 104 5.13 -8.63 -3.89
CA ILE A 104 4.43 -7.40 -3.46
C ILE A 104 2.93 -7.65 -3.40
N GLY A 105 2.28 -7.09 -2.37
CA GLY A 105 0.88 -7.30 -2.02
C GLY A 105 -0.14 -6.65 -2.97
N PHE A 106 -0.11 -6.99 -4.24
CA PHE A 106 -1.12 -6.61 -5.22
C PHE A 106 -2.22 -7.67 -5.33
N GLN A 107 -3.03 -7.80 -4.28
CA GLN A 107 -4.04 -8.85 -4.15
C GLN A 107 -5.09 -8.86 -5.28
N ARG A 108 -5.35 -7.72 -5.93
CA ARG A 108 -6.29 -7.64 -7.06
C ARG A 108 -5.86 -8.47 -8.26
N ARG A 109 -4.56 -8.70 -8.43
CA ARG A 109 -4.02 -9.60 -9.48
C ARG A 109 -4.52 -11.04 -9.37
N GLN A 110 -4.89 -11.46 -8.15
CA GLN A 110 -5.39 -12.82 -7.87
C GLN A 110 -6.93 -12.88 -7.79
N HIS A 111 -7.63 -11.75 -7.92
CA HIS A 111 -9.08 -11.73 -7.80
C HIS A 111 -9.75 -12.19 -9.10
N ALA A 112 -10.65 -13.17 -9.01
CA ALA A 112 -11.28 -13.80 -10.15
C ALA A 112 -11.97 -12.81 -11.12
N SER A 113 -12.62 -11.76 -10.62
CA SER A 113 -13.27 -10.76 -11.48
C SER A 113 -12.28 -10.00 -12.36
N PHE A 114 -11.07 -9.69 -11.87
CA PHE A 114 -10.05 -9.02 -12.69
C PHE A 114 -9.48 -9.95 -13.76
N GLN A 115 -9.36 -11.24 -13.45
CA GLN A 115 -8.97 -12.25 -14.46
C GLN A 115 -10.06 -12.39 -15.53
N GLN A 116 -11.33 -12.44 -15.15
CA GLN A 116 -12.46 -12.50 -16.11
C GLN A 116 -12.50 -11.27 -17.02
N VAL A 117 -12.30 -10.06 -16.48
CA VAL A 117 -12.21 -8.83 -17.29
C VAL A 117 -11.03 -8.89 -18.25
N ARG A 118 -9.87 -9.37 -17.80
CA ARG A 118 -8.70 -9.57 -18.66
C ARG A 118 -8.99 -10.53 -19.80
N ASP A 119 -9.59 -11.68 -19.51
CA ASP A 119 -9.91 -12.67 -20.51
C ASP A 119 -10.95 -12.14 -21.52
N PHE A 120 -11.97 -11.41 -21.07
CA PHE A 120 -12.97 -10.76 -21.91
C PHE A 120 -12.34 -9.76 -22.88
N ILE A 121 -11.49 -8.86 -22.39
CA ILE A 121 -10.81 -7.86 -23.22
C ILE A 121 -9.85 -8.54 -24.21
N LYS A 122 -9.03 -9.49 -23.74
CA LYS A 122 -8.10 -10.24 -24.60
C LYS A 122 -8.79 -11.14 -25.63
N GLY A 123 -10.01 -11.57 -25.35
CA GLY A 123 -10.89 -12.27 -26.30
C GLY A 123 -11.41 -11.37 -27.42
N GLY A 124 -11.23 -10.05 -27.35
CA GLY A 124 -11.65 -9.08 -28.34
C GLY A 124 -13.14 -8.69 -28.26
N GLU A 125 -13.81 -9.08 -27.18
CA GLU A 125 -15.24 -8.80 -26.95
C GLU A 125 -15.52 -7.28 -26.83
N ALA A 126 -14.57 -6.52 -26.24
CA ALA A 126 -14.68 -5.07 -26.10
C ALA A 126 -14.09 -4.29 -27.30
N GLY A 127 -13.51 -4.99 -28.29
CA GLY A 127 -12.73 -4.34 -29.34
C GLY A 127 -11.41 -3.75 -28.79
N ASP A 128 -10.94 -2.67 -29.42
CA ASP A 128 -9.74 -1.95 -28.96
C ASP A 128 -10.11 -1.05 -27.77
N ILE A 129 -9.36 -1.12 -26.68
CA ILE A 129 -9.56 -0.25 -25.53
C ILE A 129 -8.92 1.10 -25.83
N ILE A 130 -9.71 2.15 -25.86
CA ILE A 130 -9.28 3.51 -26.24
C ILE A 130 -8.96 4.38 -25.02
N GLN A 131 -9.66 4.13 -23.90
CA GLN A 131 -9.47 4.87 -22.65
C GLN A 131 -9.79 4.00 -21.45
N VAL A 132 -9.14 4.27 -20.33
CA VAL A 132 -9.50 3.68 -19.04
C VAL A 132 -9.72 4.79 -18.02
N ASP A 133 -10.81 4.73 -17.27
CA ASP A 133 -11.09 5.60 -16.13
C ASP A 133 -11.05 4.76 -14.84
N ALA A 134 -10.22 5.17 -13.90
CA ALA A 134 -10.12 4.59 -12.57
C ALA A 134 -10.50 5.65 -11.52
N GLN A 135 -11.39 5.30 -10.59
CA GLN A 135 -11.87 6.29 -9.63
C GLN A 135 -12.17 5.69 -8.28
N ILE A 136 -11.99 6.54 -7.25
CA ILE A 136 -12.46 6.28 -5.88
C ILE A 136 -12.98 7.58 -5.28
N HIS A 137 -14.25 7.54 -4.89
CA HIS A 137 -14.93 8.63 -4.22
C HIS A 137 -15.57 8.10 -2.94
N TYR A 138 -15.15 8.65 -1.80
CA TYR A 138 -15.75 8.34 -0.50
C TYR A 138 -15.47 9.48 0.49
N ARG A 139 -16.16 9.49 1.59
CA ARG A 139 -15.88 10.42 2.69
C ARG A 139 -14.78 9.81 3.57
N ALA A 140 -13.60 10.44 3.59
CA ALA A 140 -12.53 10.01 4.48
C ALA A 140 -12.94 10.15 5.96
N GLY A 141 -12.71 9.12 6.73
CA GLY A 141 -12.81 9.17 8.19
C GLY A 141 -11.64 9.95 8.77
N THR A 142 -11.82 11.23 9.04
CA THR A 142 -10.81 12.07 9.68
C THR A 142 -10.92 12.00 11.20
N LYS A 143 -9.78 12.20 11.88
CA LYS A 143 -9.67 12.30 13.33
C LYS A 143 -9.14 13.67 13.74
N ASP A 144 -8.95 13.88 15.03
CA ASP A 144 -8.41 15.14 15.55
C ASP A 144 -6.96 15.34 15.09
N PRO A 145 -6.67 16.42 14.34
CA PRO A 145 -5.32 16.73 13.89
C PRO A 145 -4.48 17.46 14.95
N THR A 146 -5.07 17.78 16.11
CA THR A 146 -4.36 18.53 17.17
C THR A 146 -3.18 17.73 17.71
N PRO A 147 -1.97 18.31 17.73
CA PRO A 147 -0.81 17.67 18.31
C PRO A 147 -1.02 17.32 19.78
N LYS A 148 -0.61 16.11 20.18
CA LYS A 148 -0.62 15.64 21.56
C LYS A 148 0.48 14.60 21.77
N ASP A 149 0.69 14.18 23.02
CA ASP A 149 1.59 13.09 23.31
C ASP A 149 1.08 11.77 22.72
N PRO A 150 1.98 10.94 22.17
CA PRO A 150 1.60 9.61 21.69
C PRO A 150 1.18 8.72 22.87
N PRO A 151 0.40 7.65 22.61
CA PRO A 151 0.10 6.64 23.61
C PRO A 151 1.39 6.09 24.24
N PRO A 152 1.42 5.79 25.54
CA PRO A 152 2.62 5.25 26.22
C PRO A 152 3.15 3.93 25.61
N SER A 153 2.26 3.17 24.96
CA SER A 153 2.61 1.92 24.27
C SER A 153 3.38 2.14 22.98
N LEU A 154 3.22 3.32 22.33
CA LEU A 154 3.75 3.61 21.01
C LEU A 154 5.07 4.38 21.08
N ASP A 155 6.14 3.80 20.56
CA ASP A 155 7.38 4.53 20.32
C ASP A 155 7.26 5.36 19.04
N TRP A 156 6.82 6.62 19.20
CA TRP A 156 6.57 7.52 18.07
C TRP A 156 7.83 7.87 17.28
N ASN A 157 8.97 7.93 17.94
CA ASN A 157 10.23 8.19 17.24
C ASN A 157 10.61 7.03 16.33
N LEU A 158 10.51 5.80 16.81
CA LEU A 158 10.71 4.61 15.98
C LEU A 158 9.62 4.45 14.91
N TRP A 159 8.37 4.83 15.23
CA TRP A 159 7.30 4.79 14.23
C TRP A 159 7.58 5.73 13.05
N CYS A 160 8.01 6.97 13.31
CA CYS A 160 8.43 7.92 12.28
C CYS A 160 9.67 7.42 11.51
N GLY A 161 10.65 6.86 12.22
CA GLY A 161 11.82 6.22 11.63
C GLY A 161 12.57 7.06 10.60
N PRO A 162 12.61 6.61 9.31
CA PRO A 162 13.29 7.34 8.24
C PRO A 162 12.55 8.61 7.79
N ALA A 163 11.25 8.72 8.10
CA ALA A 163 10.49 9.94 7.84
C ALA A 163 10.87 11.05 8.85
N PRO A 164 10.60 12.34 8.53
CA PRO A 164 10.76 13.40 9.51
C PRO A 164 9.94 13.13 10.79
N LEU A 165 10.51 13.43 11.95
CA LEU A 165 9.78 13.38 13.21
C LEU A 165 8.74 14.50 13.23
N ILE A 166 7.48 14.12 13.04
CA ILE A 166 6.33 15.04 13.09
C ILE A 166 5.62 14.91 14.45
N PRO A 167 4.91 15.95 14.90
CA PRO A 167 4.08 15.85 16.09
C PRO A 167 3.03 14.73 15.94
N TYR A 168 2.84 13.94 16.98
CA TYR A 168 1.79 12.94 17.00
C TYR A 168 0.41 13.60 17.07
N SER A 169 -0.53 13.07 16.33
CA SER A 169 -1.97 13.34 16.46
C SER A 169 -2.77 12.09 16.13
N GLU A 170 -4.01 12.03 16.57
CA GLU A 170 -4.89 10.92 16.19
C GLU A 170 -5.12 10.83 14.68
N GLN A 171 -5.02 11.97 13.99
CA GLN A 171 -5.15 12.01 12.54
C GLN A 171 -4.03 11.26 11.83
N VAL A 172 -2.81 11.29 12.33
CA VAL A 172 -1.68 10.59 11.66
C VAL A 172 -1.51 9.16 12.19
N GLY A 173 -1.73 8.94 13.49
CA GLY A 173 -1.48 7.66 14.13
C GLY A 173 -2.16 6.47 13.45
N HIS A 174 -1.51 5.34 13.51
CA HIS A 174 -1.84 3.97 13.06
C HIS A 174 -2.62 3.78 11.75
N PHE A 175 -3.62 4.60 11.41
CA PHE A 175 -4.42 4.38 10.20
C PHE A 175 -4.32 5.52 9.18
N ASN A 176 -4.44 6.77 9.62
CA ASN A 176 -4.53 7.91 8.70
C ASN A 176 -3.17 8.45 8.23
N TRP A 177 -2.06 7.80 8.62
CA TRP A 177 -0.73 8.04 8.05
C TRP A 177 -0.74 8.04 6.51
N ARG A 178 -1.73 7.39 5.89
CA ARG A 178 -1.95 7.35 4.45
C ARG A 178 -2.19 8.73 3.84
N LEU A 179 -2.79 9.64 4.62
CA LEU A 179 -3.15 11.00 4.21
C LEU A 179 -2.10 12.05 4.64
N GLU A 180 -0.99 11.59 5.25
CA GLU A 180 0.17 12.39 5.61
C GLU A 180 1.27 12.21 4.54
N LYS A 181 1.74 13.33 3.97
CA LYS A 181 2.69 13.31 2.86
C LYS A 181 4.05 12.69 3.21
N THR A 182 4.46 12.76 4.48
CA THR A 182 5.77 12.24 4.92
C THR A 182 5.78 10.73 5.13
N THR A 183 4.62 10.09 5.17
CA THR A 183 4.49 8.66 5.49
C THR A 183 3.69 7.86 4.47
N GLY A 184 2.79 8.48 3.69
CA GLY A 184 1.84 7.72 2.87
C GLY A 184 1.56 8.21 1.45
N HIS A 185 1.87 9.45 1.09
CA HIS A 185 1.61 10.06 -0.23
C HIS A 185 0.15 10.12 -0.69
N GLY A 186 -0.82 9.90 0.21
CA GLY A 186 -2.24 10.10 -0.07
C GLY A 186 -2.90 8.99 -0.87
N HIS A 187 -4.08 9.33 -1.34
CA HIS A 187 -5.05 8.36 -1.83
C HIS A 187 -4.70 7.73 -3.19
N LEU A 188 -3.98 8.46 -4.05
CA LEU A 188 -3.48 7.89 -5.30
C LEU A 188 -2.53 6.70 -5.02
N VAL A 189 -1.64 6.85 -4.03
CA VAL A 189 -0.68 5.81 -3.68
C VAL A 189 -1.31 4.71 -2.83
N ASP A 190 -2.27 5.04 -1.96
CA ASP A 190 -2.92 4.02 -1.12
C ASP A 190 -3.92 3.16 -1.90
N TRP A 191 -4.83 3.78 -2.65
CA TRP A 191 -5.88 3.10 -3.41
C TRP A 191 -5.65 3.07 -4.92
N GLY A 192 -5.19 4.19 -5.48
CA GLY A 192 -4.99 4.29 -6.92
C GLY A 192 -4.00 3.27 -7.44
N ILE A 193 -2.99 2.95 -6.66
CA ILE A 193 -2.00 1.92 -7.02
C ILE A 193 -2.67 0.56 -7.34
N HIS A 194 -3.73 0.17 -6.63
CA HIS A 194 -4.43 -1.08 -6.90
C HIS A 194 -5.15 -1.08 -8.26
N LEU A 195 -5.75 0.06 -8.62
CA LEU A 195 -6.52 0.18 -9.87
C LEU A 195 -5.60 0.40 -11.06
N VAL A 196 -4.53 1.18 -10.89
CA VAL A 196 -3.48 1.37 -11.90
C VAL A 196 -2.75 0.05 -12.17
N ASP A 197 -2.36 -0.69 -11.13
CA ASP A 197 -1.71 -1.99 -11.27
C ASP A 197 -2.62 -3.03 -11.96
N ALA A 198 -3.90 -3.09 -11.56
CA ALA A 198 -4.87 -3.99 -12.18
C ALA A 198 -5.08 -3.66 -13.67
N THR A 199 -5.20 -2.37 -14.02
CA THR A 199 -5.31 -1.92 -15.40
C THR A 199 -4.08 -2.33 -16.22
N ARG A 200 -2.89 -2.10 -15.68
CA ARG A 200 -1.63 -2.50 -16.33
C ARG A 200 -1.55 -4.01 -16.54
N MET A 201 -1.98 -4.80 -15.57
CA MET A 201 -2.05 -6.26 -15.70
C MET A 201 -3.06 -6.71 -16.76
N ILE A 202 -4.24 -6.08 -16.82
CA ILE A 202 -5.31 -6.45 -17.76
C ILE A 202 -4.91 -6.15 -19.21
N LEU A 203 -4.32 -4.97 -19.43
CA LEU A 203 -3.95 -4.48 -20.75
C LEU A 203 -2.47 -4.72 -21.14
N ASP A 204 -1.69 -5.37 -20.28
CA ASP A 204 -0.23 -5.56 -20.41
C ASP A 204 0.55 -4.26 -20.65
N LEU A 205 0.11 -3.15 -20.01
CA LEU A 205 0.73 -1.83 -20.18
C LEU A 205 2.13 -1.76 -19.55
N ALA A 206 3.06 -1.17 -20.26
CA ALA A 206 4.41 -0.87 -19.80
C ALA A 206 4.42 0.34 -18.83
N THR A 207 5.40 1.23 -18.95
CA THR A 207 5.49 2.48 -18.17
C THR A 207 4.82 3.61 -18.98
N PRO A 208 4.04 4.49 -18.36
CA PRO A 208 3.50 5.64 -19.06
C PRO A 208 4.65 6.55 -19.49
N HIS A 209 4.55 7.11 -20.71
CA HIS A 209 5.57 8.03 -21.22
C HIS A 209 5.35 9.47 -20.74
N LYS A 210 4.14 9.80 -20.25
CA LYS A 210 3.83 11.09 -19.68
C LYS A 210 2.79 10.94 -18.56
N VAL A 211 2.95 11.75 -17.52
CA VAL A 211 1.97 11.88 -16.43
C VAL A 211 1.70 13.34 -16.17
N THR A 212 0.42 13.71 -16.11
CA THR A 212 -0.03 15.03 -15.70
C THR A 212 -1.06 14.92 -14.59
N ALA A 213 -1.09 15.88 -13.68
CA ALA A 213 -2.06 15.84 -12.58
C ALA A 213 -2.48 17.26 -12.17
N ALA A 214 -3.73 17.37 -11.71
CA ALA A 214 -4.27 18.59 -11.11
C ALA A 214 -5.11 18.20 -9.88
N GLY A 215 -4.95 18.96 -8.81
CA GLY A 215 -5.66 18.71 -7.56
C GLY A 215 -5.09 19.49 -6.38
N GLY A 216 -5.59 19.21 -5.20
CA GLY A 216 -5.15 19.90 -4.00
C GLY A 216 -5.96 19.52 -2.77
N ILE A 217 -5.73 20.24 -1.68
CA ILE A 217 -6.52 20.15 -0.45
C ILE A 217 -7.53 21.30 -0.46
N TYR A 218 -8.77 20.99 -0.76
CA TYR A 218 -9.84 22.00 -0.86
C TYR A 218 -10.78 21.97 0.34
N LYS A 219 -11.16 20.79 0.81
CA LYS A 219 -12.12 20.59 1.92
C LYS A 219 -11.43 20.26 3.24
N LEU A 220 -10.41 19.40 3.24
CA LEU A 220 -9.79 18.85 4.45
C LEU A 220 -8.55 19.64 4.89
N LYS A 221 -8.55 20.97 4.66
CA LYS A 221 -7.46 21.89 5.03
C LYS A 221 -7.18 21.82 6.54
N GLY A 222 -5.89 21.74 6.89
CA GLY A 222 -5.44 21.65 8.28
C GLY A 222 -5.66 20.27 8.94
N ILE A 223 -6.24 19.32 8.22
CA ILE A 223 -6.50 17.96 8.73
C ILE A 223 -5.55 16.95 8.08
N ILE A 224 -5.33 17.05 6.78
CA ILE A 224 -4.47 16.18 5.98
C ILE A 224 -3.41 16.99 5.24
N THR A 225 -2.38 16.34 4.75
CA THR A 225 -1.27 16.99 4.01
C THR A 225 -1.12 16.51 2.57
N THR A 226 -1.98 15.60 2.13
CA THR A 226 -2.06 15.09 0.75
C THR A 226 -3.35 15.55 0.08
N PRO A 227 -3.45 15.59 -1.27
CA PRO A 227 -4.65 16.03 -1.96
C PRO A 227 -5.92 15.29 -1.52
N ASP A 228 -6.97 16.03 -1.18
CA ASP A 228 -8.31 15.47 -0.97
C ASP A 228 -9.11 15.36 -2.27
N THR A 229 -8.63 16.01 -3.31
CA THR A 229 -9.21 16.01 -4.65
C THR A 229 -8.09 15.98 -5.66
N LEU A 230 -8.08 14.98 -6.55
CA LEU A 230 -7.03 14.82 -7.56
C LEU A 230 -7.61 14.17 -8.82
N THR A 231 -7.18 14.67 -9.97
CA THR A 231 -7.24 13.99 -11.26
C THR A 231 -5.82 13.83 -11.78
N ALA A 232 -5.44 12.62 -12.20
CA ALA A 232 -4.16 12.34 -12.83
C ALA A 232 -4.38 11.60 -14.15
N HIS A 233 -3.63 11.97 -15.18
CA HIS A 233 -3.63 11.34 -16.49
C HIS A 233 -2.29 10.63 -16.70
N PHE A 234 -2.35 9.36 -17.01
CA PHE A 234 -1.20 8.53 -17.37
C PHE A 234 -1.33 8.22 -18.86
N GLU A 235 -0.42 8.72 -19.69
CA GLU A 235 -0.40 8.49 -21.12
C GLU A 235 0.50 7.29 -21.44
N PHE A 236 -0.12 6.20 -21.91
CA PHE A 236 0.55 5.02 -22.44
C PHE A 236 0.48 5.03 -23.96
N ALA A 237 1.27 4.18 -24.61
CA ALA A 237 1.22 4.05 -26.08
C ALA A 237 -0.15 3.56 -26.58
N GLU A 238 -0.81 2.75 -25.77
CA GLU A 238 -2.10 2.12 -26.05
C GLU A 238 -3.29 3.05 -25.77
N GLY A 239 -3.10 4.12 -25.01
CA GLY A 239 -4.14 5.08 -24.66
C GLY A 239 -4.01 5.63 -23.24
N PRO A 240 -4.86 6.60 -22.87
CA PRO A 240 -4.81 7.21 -21.54
C PRO A 240 -5.50 6.36 -20.48
N LEU A 241 -4.90 6.36 -19.26
CA LEU A 241 -5.57 5.99 -18.03
C LEU A 241 -5.78 7.26 -17.20
N VAL A 242 -7.02 7.53 -16.84
CA VAL A 242 -7.40 8.68 -16.02
C VAL A 242 -7.76 8.21 -14.62
N TRP A 243 -7.01 8.70 -13.62
CA TRP A 243 -7.33 8.51 -12.21
C TRP A 243 -8.08 9.70 -11.66
N ARG A 244 -9.11 9.44 -10.82
CA ARG A 244 -9.81 10.48 -10.06
C ARG A 244 -10.08 10.04 -8.64
N HIS A 245 -9.86 10.95 -7.68
CA HIS A 245 -10.37 10.74 -6.34
C HIS A 245 -10.92 12.01 -5.70
N ARG A 246 -11.81 11.80 -4.74
CA ARG A 246 -12.39 12.82 -3.88
C ARG A 246 -12.69 12.19 -2.52
N LEU A 247 -12.17 12.82 -1.44
CA LEU A 247 -12.27 12.32 -0.07
C LEU A 247 -13.35 13.03 0.77
N TRP A 248 -14.31 13.68 0.12
CA TRP A 248 -15.37 14.47 0.72
C TRP A 248 -16.65 14.43 -0.11
N GLY A 249 -17.75 14.90 0.49
CA GLY A 249 -19.05 14.98 -0.21
C GLY A 249 -19.80 13.64 -0.20
N ALA A 250 -20.70 13.47 -1.16
CA ALA A 250 -21.42 12.23 -1.35
C ALA A 250 -20.46 11.12 -1.80
N GLU A 251 -20.72 9.91 -1.38
CA GLU A 251 -19.90 8.75 -1.75
C GLU A 251 -20.09 8.38 -3.22
N GLU A 252 -21.30 8.58 -3.73
CA GLU A 252 -21.64 8.30 -5.12
C GLU A 252 -21.13 9.41 -6.04
N TYR A 253 -20.35 9.04 -7.04
CA TYR A 253 -19.95 9.93 -8.13
C TYR A 253 -20.89 9.80 -9.34
N THR A 254 -21.25 8.58 -9.63
CA THR A 254 -22.37 8.22 -10.50
C THR A 254 -23.35 7.41 -9.65
N PRO A 255 -24.65 7.34 -10.00
CA PRO A 255 -25.64 6.57 -9.24
C PRO A 255 -25.24 5.11 -8.98
N GLU A 256 -24.25 4.59 -9.67
CA GLU A 256 -23.95 3.17 -9.71
C GLU A 256 -22.56 2.82 -9.17
N VAL A 257 -21.56 3.72 -9.20
CA VAL A 257 -20.16 3.37 -8.88
C VAL A 257 -19.37 4.52 -8.26
N ASN A 258 -18.96 4.34 -7.03
CA ASN A 258 -18.03 5.24 -6.34
C ASN A 258 -16.56 4.75 -6.41
N ASN A 259 -16.36 3.46 -6.73
CA ASN A 259 -15.04 2.82 -6.73
C ASN A 259 -14.99 1.79 -7.87
N GLY A 260 -14.13 2.01 -8.86
CA GLY A 260 -14.03 1.09 -9.97
C GLY A 260 -13.05 1.49 -11.06
N VAL A 261 -12.96 0.60 -12.04
CA VAL A 261 -12.22 0.82 -13.29
C VAL A 261 -13.20 0.60 -14.45
N PHE A 262 -13.24 1.55 -15.35
CA PHE A 262 -14.06 1.52 -16.57
C PHE A 262 -13.14 1.44 -17.78
N PHE A 263 -13.37 0.46 -18.64
CA PHE A 263 -12.66 0.26 -19.88
C PHE A 263 -13.57 0.68 -21.04
N PHE A 264 -13.15 1.63 -21.85
CA PHE A 264 -13.90 2.12 -23.00
C PHE A 264 -13.33 1.51 -24.28
N GLY A 265 -14.07 0.56 -24.82
CA GLY A 265 -13.71 -0.16 -26.02
C GLY A 265 -14.49 0.32 -27.25
N THR A 266 -14.11 -0.20 -28.43
CA THR A 266 -14.73 0.13 -29.73
C THR A 266 -15.94 -0.73 -30.07
N LYS A 267 -16.28 -1.72 -29.23
CA LYS A 267 -17.46 -2.59 -29.37
C LYS A 267 -18.35 -2.49 -28.15
#